data_78abf69a538614f7e41f777ffc8720ca
#
_entry.id   78abf69a538614f7e41f777ffc8720ca
#
_cell.length_a   1.000
_cell.length_b   1.000
_cell.length_c   1.000
_cell.angle_alpha   90.00
_cell.angle_beta   90.00
_cell.angle_gamma   90.00
#
_symmetry.space_group_name_H-M   'P 1'
#
loop_
_entity.id
_entity.type
_entity.pdbx_description
1 polymer ?
#
loop_
_entity_poly.entity_id
_entity_poly.type
_entity_poly.pdbx_seq_one_letter_code
_entity_poly.pdbx_strand_id
1 'polypeptide(L)'
;MHTVITLLLALIFLIAGLSKASGSSAGLSGTRDVGFPDGLARLVGIFETLASSSLLIGFALDNSDLKLYGYVIIWFVMAGAIFFHFRVNKIRTGFPAMLLIILATLGIATL
;
A
#
# COMPACT_ATOMS: atom_id res chain seq x y z
N MET A 1 19.32 -3.52 -3.08
CA MET A 1 17.96 -4.13 -3.14
C MET A 1 16.97 -3.45 -2.20
N HIS A 2 17.33 -3.26 -0.93
CA HIS A 2 16.45 -2.58 0.04
C HIS A 2 16.06 -1.16 -0.39
N THR A 3 17.01 -0.36 -0.88
CA THR A 3 16.75 0.99 -1.37
C THR A 3 15.75 0.99 -2.53
N VAL A 4 15.90 0.05 -3.47
CA VAL A 4 14.99 -0.06 -4.62
C VAL A 4 13.59 -0.41 -4.15
N ILE A 5 13.46 -1.37 -3.22
CA ILE A 5 12.15 -1.75 -2.65
C ILE A 5 11.50 -0.56 -1.95
N THR A 6 12.25 0.15 -1.12
CA THR A 6 11.74 1.32 -0.36
C THR A 6 11.22 2.40 -1.32
N LEU A 7 12.01 2.79 -2.31
CA LEU A 7 11.62 3.85 -3.23
C LEU A 7 10.48 3.41 -4.15
N LEU A 8 10.48 2.16 -4.60
CA LEU A 8 9.41 1.63 -5.45
C LEU A 8 8.08 1.61 -4.70
N LEU A 9 8.06 1.07 -3.49
CA LEU A 9 6.84 1.03 -2.68
C LEU A 9 6.38 2.44 -2.29
N ALA A 10 7.30 3.33 -1.95
CA ALA A 10 6.95 4.71 -1.64
C ALA A 10 6.27 5.40 -2.81
N LEU A 11 6.77 5.23 -4.02
CA LEU A 11 6.18 5.82 -5.23
C LEU A 11 4.80 5.22 -5.52
N ILE A 12 4.70 3.90 -5.51
CA ILE A 12 3.43 3.20 -5.80
C ILE A 12 2.35 3.64 -4.82
N PHE A 13 2.65 3.65 -3.52
CA PHE A 13 1.64 3.96 -2.50
C PHE A 13 1.39 5.45 -2.35
N LEU A 14 2.31 6.31 -2.74
CA LEU A 14 2.03 7.73 -2.81
C LEU A 14 0.98 8.02 -3.89
N ILE A 15 1.16 7.45 -5.08
CA ILE A 15 0.21 7.62 -6.17
C ILE A 15 -1.15 6.99 -5.81
N ALA A 16 -1.14 5.74 -5.36
CA ALA A 16 -2.37 5.03 -4.98
C ALA A 16 -3.09 5.72 -3.81
N GLY A 17 -2.33 6.14 -2.80
CA GLY A 17 -2.88 6.79 -1.63
C GLY A 17 -3.51 8.13 -1.94
N LEU A 18 -2.83 8.98 -2.67
CA LEU A 18 -3.37 10.28 -3.08
C LEU A 18 -4.59 10.13 -3.98
N SER A 19 -4.56 9.17 -4.91
CA SER A 19 -5.70 8.90 -5.80
C SER A 19 -6.94 8.48 -5.03
N LYS A 20 -6.80 7.59 -4.03
CA LYS A 20 -7.92 7.15 -3.20
C LYS A 20 -8.37 8.25 -2.24
N ALA A 21 -7.45 8.90 -1.56
CA ALA A 21 -7.77 9.93 -0.58
C ALA A 21 -8.50 11.12 -1.21
N SER A 22 -8.14 11.48 -2.44
CA SER A 22 -8.81 12.54 -3.19
C SER A 22 -10.20 12.14 -3.71
N GLY A 23 -10.54 10.85 -3.66
CA GLY A 23 -11.83 10.35 -4.13
C GLY A 23 -11.95 10.29 -5.63
N SER A 24 -10.84 10.22 -6.38
CA SER A 24 -10.87 10.13 -7.83
C SER A 24 -11.48 8.80 -8.29
N SER A 25 -12.16 8.80 -9.44
CA SER A 25 -12.75 7.59 -10.01
C SER A 25 -11.68 6.53 -10.29
N ALA A 26 -10.53 6.95 -10.80
CA ALA A 26 -9.41 6.03 -11.06
C ALA A 26 -8.88 5.40 -9.78
N GLY A 27 -8.75 6.19 -8.71
CA GLY A 27 -8.26 5.69 -7.42
C GLY A 27 -9.21 4.74 -6.74
N LEU A 28 -10.53 4.94 -6.89
CA LEU A 28 -11.54 4.14 -6.22
C LEU A 28 -12.02 2.93 -7.04
N SER A 29 -11.62 2.82 -8.31
CA SER A 29 -12.13 1.76 -9.19
C SER A 29 -11.83 0.35 -8.66
N GLY A 30 -10.63 0.12 -8.14
CA GLY A 30 -10.23 -1.20 -7.63
C GLY A 30 -11.01 -1.63 -6.39
N THR A 31 -11.30 -0.68 -5.49
CA THR A 31 -12.07 -0.97 -4.27
C THR A 31 -13.55 -1.12 -4.58
N ARG A 32 -14.09 -0.31 -5.49
CA ARG A 32 -15.48 -0.45 -5.95
C ARG A 32 -15.71 -1.81 -6.60
N ASP A 33 -14.74 -2.29 -7.35
CA ASP A 33 -14.80 -3.57 -8.07
C ASP A 33 -14.99 -4.76 -7.13
N VAL A 34 -14.52 -4.67 -5.89
CA VAL A 34 -14.67 -5.71 -4.87
C VAL A 34 -15.72 -5.37 -3.81
N GLY A 35 -16.53 -4.34 -4.03
CA GLY A 35 -17.62 -3.96 -3.14
C GLY A 35 -17.18 -3.23 -1.87
N PHE A 36 -15.97 -2.68 -1.84
CA PHE A 36 -15.46 -1.96 -0.68
C PHE A 36 -16.03 -0.53 -0.64
N PRO A 37 -16.56 -0.06 0.51
CA PRO A 37 -17.15 1.27 0.59
C PRO A 37 -16.16 2.40 0.28
N ASP A 38 -16.60 3.42 -0.48
CA ASP A 38 -15.74 4.53 -0.89
C ASP A 38 -15.16 5.31 0.29
N GLY A 39 -15.92 5.51 1.36
CA GLY A 39 -15.44 6.21 2.54
C GLY A 39 -14.28 5.50 3.20
N LEU A 40 -14.36 4.17 3.30
CA LEU A 40 -13.26 3.36 3.83
C LEU A 40 -12.08 3.30 2.86
N ALA A 41 -12.35 3.27 1.54
CA ALA A 41 -11.31 3.31 0.54
C ALA A 41 -10.49 4.61 0.60
N ARG A 42 -11.15 5.74 0.82
CA ARG A 42 -10.47 7.01 1.01
C ARG A 42 -9.63 7.03 2.28
N LEU A 43 -10.13 6.42 3.36
CA LEU A 43 -9.37 6.26 4.60
C LEU A 43 -8.13 5.40 4.38
N VAL A 44 -8.27 4.29 3.66
CA VAL A 44 -7.13 3.45 3.25
C VAL A 44 -6.12 4.28 2.46
N GLY A 45 -6.59 5.14 1.56
CA GLY A 45 -5.72 6.05 0.80
C GLY A 45 -4.93 7.00 1.69
N ILE A 46 -5.53 7.48 2.78
CA ILE A 46 -4.83 8.31 3.77
C ILE A 46 -3.72 7.48 4.43
N PHE A 47 -4.01 6.25 4.85
CA PHE A 47 -2.99 5.37 5.44
C PHE A 47 -1.87 5.06 4.45
N GLU A 48 -2.20 4.80 3.19
CA GLU A 48 -1.20 4.55 2.15
C GLU A 48 -0.30 5.78 1.94
N THR A 49 -0.87 6.98 1.96
CA THR A 49 -0.12 8.22 1.85
C THR A 49 0.81 8.42 3.05
N LEU A 50 0.31 8.15 4.27
CA LEU A 50 1.13 8.20 5.47
C LEU A 50 2.27 7.18 5.42
N ALA A 51 1.98 5.97 4.95
CA ALA A 51 2.99 4.92 4.81
C ALA A 51 4.09 5.32 3.83
N SER A 52 3.72 5.85 2.65
CA SER A 52 4.69 6.28 1.66
C SER A 52 5.53 7.45 2.16
N SER A 53 4.92 8.39 2.87
CA SER A 53 5.64 9.51 3.48
C SER A 53 6.63 9.02 4.54
N SER A 54 6.23 8.03 5.35
CA SER A 54 7.11 7.43 6.36
C SER A 54 8.30 6.71 5.71
N LEU A 55 8.08 6.02 4.59
CA LEU A 55 9.18 5.40 3.83
C LEU A 55 10.14 6.45 3.26
N LEU A 56 9.61 7.52 2.68
CA LEU A 56 10.45 8.57 2.07
C LEU A 56 11.25 9.33 3.12
N ILE A 57 10.62 9.71 4.22
CA ILE A 57 11.30 10.42 5.31
C ILE A 57 12.32 9.50 5.97
N GLY A 58 11.95 8.24 6.21
CA GLY A 58 12.86 7.25 6.77
C GLY A 58 14.07 6.98 5.87
N PHE A 59 13.86 6.97 4.55
CA PHE A 59 14.95 6.85 3.60
C PHE A 59 15.87 8.08 3.63
N ALA A 60 15.29 9.28 3.62
CA ALA A 60 16.04 10.53 3.62
C ALA A 60 16.86 10.73 4.91
N LEU A 61 16.31 10.31 6.07
CA LEU A 61 16.96 10.43 7.36
C LEU A 61 17.74 9.19 7.78
N ASP A 62 17.76 8.17 6.94
CA ASP A 62 18.36 6.86 7.25
C ASP A 62 17.82 6.29 8.57
N ASN A 63 16.50 6.37 8.76
CA ASN A 63 15.82 5.98 9.99
C ASN A 63 15.03 4.69 9.76
N SER A 64 15.52 3.58 10.31
CA SER A 64 14.89 2.27 10.15
C SER A 64 13.51 2.18 10.79
N ASP A 65 13.27 2.88 11.89
CA ASP A 65 11.97 2.86 12.56
C ASP A 65 10.88 3.48 11.69
N LEU A 66 11.16 4.62 11.06
CA LEU A 66 10.23 5.25 10.14
C LEU A 66 9.94 4.37 8.92
N LYS A 67 10.97 3.72 8.37
CA LYS A 67 10.78 2.75 7.29
C LYS A 67 9.93 1.58 7.74
N LEU A 68 10.17 1.06 8.94
CA LEU A 68 9.40 -0.05 9.49
C LEU A 68 7.91 0.31 9.61
N TYR A 69 7.59 1.48 10.13
CA TYR A 69 6.20 1.92 10.23
C TYR A 69 5.53 1.96 8.87
N GLY A 70 6.20 2.49 7.86
CA GLY A 70 5.68 2.52 6.50
C GLY A 70 5.44 1.13 5.94
N TYR A 71 6.39 0.23 6.06
CA TYR A 71 6.27 -1.15 5.59
C TYR A 71 5.14 -1.90 6.29
N VAL A 72 4.99 -1.72 7.60
CA VAL A 72 3.94 -2.40 8.38
C VAL A 72 2.56 -1.93 7.94
N ILE A 73 2.37 -0.64 7.74
CA ILE A 73 1.09 -0.11 7.24
C ILE A 73 0.78 -0.70 5.87
N ILE A 74 1.73 -0.70 4.95
CA ILE A 74 1.56 -1.30 3.62
C ILE A 74 1.20 -2.77 3.72
N TRP A 75 1.87 -3.50 4.60
CA TRP A 75 1.62 -4.93 4.78
C TRP A 75 0.17 -5.19 5.18
N PHE A 76 -0.35 -4.47 6.17
CA PHE A 76 -1.73 -4.64 6.61
C PHE A 76 -2.74 -4.20 5.56
N VAL A 77 -2.48 -3.12 4.85
CA VAL A 77 -3.36 -2.67 3.76
C VAL A 77 -3.42 -3.72 2.65
N MET A 78 -2.29 -4.29 2.27
CA MET A 78 -2.24 -5.30 1.22
C MET A 78 -2.86 -6.63 1.68
N ALA A 79 -2.68 -7.02 2.93
CA ALA A 79 -3.36 -8.20 3.49
C ALA A 79 -4.88 -8.04 3.41
N GLY A 80 -5.40 -6.86 3.74
CA GLY A 80 -6.81 -6.55 3.59
C GLY A 80 -7.27 -6.59 2.14
N ALA A 81 -6.48 -6.05 1.22
CA ALA A 81 -6.79 -6.08 -0.21
C ALA A 81 -6.88 -7.52 -0.74
N ILE A 82 -5.93 -8.37 -0.38
CA ILE A 82 -5.94 -9.79 -0.75
C ILE A 82 -7.21 -10.46 -0.23
N PHE A 83 -7.54 -10.24 1.04
CA PHE A 83 -8.74 -10.80 1.64
C PHE A 83 -10.01 -10.41 0.87
N PHE A 84 -10.18 -9.11 0.54
CA PHE A 84 -11.37 -8.64 -0.17
C PHE A 84 -11.46 -9.17 -1.59
N HIS A 85 -10.34 -9.22 -2.32
CA HIS A 85 -10.33 -9.77 -3.68
C HIS A 85 -10.67 -11.27 -3.68
N PHE A 86 -10.12 -12.04 -2.75
CA PHE A 86 -10.40 -13.48 -2.66
C PHE A 86 -11.82 -13.76 -2.19
N ARG A 87 -12.35 -12.93 -1.29
CA ARG A 87 -13.72 -13.07 -0.78
C ARG A 87 -14.77 -13.00 -1.88
N VAL A 88 -14.52 -12.20 -2.93
CA VAL A 88 -15.45 -12.06 -4.06
C VAL A 88 -15.00 -12.85 -5.29
N ASN A 89 -14.10 -13.82 -5.12
CA ASN A 89 -13.54 -14.68 -6.18
C ASN A 89 -12.83 -13.90 -7.30
N LYS A 90 -12.26 -12.74 -6.99
CA LYS A 90 -11.48 -11.95 -7.94
C LYS A 90 -9.99 -12.13 -7.71
N ILE A 91 -9.53 -13.39 -7.79
CA ILE A 91 -8.14 -13.76 -7.49
C ILE A 91 -7.16 -13.03 -8.41
N ARG A 92 -7.49 -12.90 -9.70
CA ARG A 92 -6.61 -12.21 -10.67
C ARG A 92 -6.29 -10.80 -10.26
N THR A 93 -7.29 -10.05 -9.80
CA THR A 93 -7.11 -8.66 -9.39
C THR A 93 -6.42 -8.52 -8.03
N GLY A 94 -6.30 -9.64 -7.30
CA GLY A 94 -5.54 -9.69 -6.04
C GLY A 94 -4.05 -9.93 -6.23
N PHE A 95 -3.59 -10.37 -7.41
CA PHE A 95 -2.17 -10.63 -7.65
C PHE A 95 -1.27 -9.41 -7.44
N PRO A 96 -1.61 -8.20 -7.88
CA PRO A 96 -0.79 -7.03 -7.56
C PRO A 96 -0.59 -6.83 -6.05
N ALA A 97 -1.64 -7.03 -5.25
CA ALA A 97 -1.53 -6.92 -3.79
C ALA A 97 -0.63 -8.02 -3.21
N MET A 98 -0.68 -9.23 -3.77
CA MET A 98 0.20 -10.32 -3.35
C MET A 98 1.66 -9.99 -3.63
N LEU A 99 1.96 -9.43 -4.80
CA LEU A 99 3.31 -8.99 -5.13
C LEU A 99 3.78 -7.88 -4.18
N LEU A 100 2.93 -6.91 -3.90
CA LEU A 100 3.27 -5.77 -3.05
C LEU A 100 3.49 -6.20 -1.60
N ILE A 101 2.72 -7.16 -1.08
CA ILE A 101 2.93 -7.66 0.28
C ILE A 101 4.25 -8.46 0.38
N ILE A 102 4.62 -9.18 -0.67
CA ILE A 102 5.92 -9.86 -0.73
C ILE A 102 7.05 -8.83 -0.69
N LEU A 103 6.95 -7.77 -1.48
CA LEU A 103 7.96 -6.70 -1.47
C LEU A 103 8.05 -6.01 -0.11
N ALA A 104 6.92 -5.76 0.54
CA ALA A 104 6.91 -5.18 1.89
C ALA A 104 7.58 -6.11 2.91
N THR A 105 7.33 -7.41 2.81
CA THR A 105 7.97 -8.42 3.67
C THR A 105 9.49 -8.42 3.46
N LEU A 106 9.94 -8.38 2.22
CA LEU A 106 11.36 -8.29 1.90
C LEU A 106 11.97 -6.98 2.42
N GLY A 107 11.24 -5.88 2.33
CA GLY A 107 11.67 -4.60 2.88
C GLY A 107 11.89 -4.67 4.38
N ILE A 108 10.96 -5.27 5.11
CA ILE A 108 11.09 -5.48 6.56
C ILE A 108 12.27 -6.40 6.87
N ALA A 109 12.41 -7.49 6.13
CA ALA A 109 13.47 -8.47 6.36
C ALA A 109 14.87 -7.90 6.10
N THR A 110 14.99 -6.88 5.28
CA THR A 110 16.28 -6.27 4.92
C THR A 110 16.57 -4.97 5.67
N LEU A 111 15.71 -4.57 6.59
CA LEU A 111 15.99 -3.43 7.47
C LEU A 111 17.25 -3.68 8.36
#